data_e275a2938d58d04f63f710b44e278c49
#
_entry.id   e275a2938d58d04f63f710b44e278c49
#
_cell.length_a   1.000
_cell.length_b   1.000
_cell.length_c   1.000
_cell.angle_alpha   90.00
_cell.angle_beta   90.00
_cell.angle_gamma   90.00
#
_symmetry.space_group_name_H-M   'P 1'
#
loop_
_entity.id
_entity.type
_entity.pdbx_description
1 polymer ?
#
loop_
_entity_poly.entity_id
_entity_poly.type
_entity_poly.pdbx_seq_one_letter_code
_entity_poly.pdbx_strand_id
1 'polypeptide(L)'
;GDAPLALIGYGEGGLLALYTGALDARVNATLVSGYFRSRQEIWSEPLSRNLFGLLRELGDAEIAALHAPRPLIIDHTRQPAVSGPPPARDGRRAVGAPGAITTPDRSEVEAEVRRCRRLLTRAGVEPRIELVAADPLAAEISRTALERLFVQLQLAPPARRPTERDVQVAAPAQRPRRQVAELVEFNQRLLRFSPRRRSEFWQDIRPQGDAAQWEQRCESKRAFLWREIVGQFPRPTGPANARSRLVTETDKWRCYEVTLDVFAPDVFAWGYLLVPRDMAATERRPVVVCQHGLEGLPATLINTDRQSRDFATYNAFAAQLADLGFVTFAPHNFY
;
A
#
# COMPACT_ATOMS: atom_id res chain seq x y z
N GLY A 1 21.09 -2.84 32.10
CA GLY A 1 21.78 -4.11 32.37
C GLY A 1 22.15 -4.74 31.04
N ASP A 2 23.21 -5.53 31.02
CA ASP A 2 23.85 -6.08 29.81
C ASP A 2 23.18 -7.38 29.29
N ALA A 3 21.93 -7.65 29.72
CA ALA A 3 21.19 -8.81 29.28
C ALA A 3 20.80 -8.67 27.80
N PRO A 4 20.97 -9.74 26.98
CA PRO A 4 20.60 -9.68 25.58
C PRO A 4 19.07 -9.52 25.41
N LEU A 5 18.68 -8.68 24.45
CA LEU A 5 17.30 -8.44 24.07
C LEU A 5 16.97 -9.24 22.82
N ALA A 6 15.96 -10.09 22.87
CA ALA A 6 15.46 -10.80 21.71
C ALA A 6 13.99 -10.46 21.43
N LEU A 7 13.64 -10.47 20.16
CA LEU A 7 12.23 -10.37 19.71
C LEU A 7 11.78 -11.72 19.17
N ILE A 8 10.60 -12.12 19.61
CA ILE A 8 9.93 -13.34 19.13
C ILE A 8 8.52 -12.98 18.71
N GLY A 9 8.12 -13.34 17.50
CA GLY A 9 6.77 -13.08 17.02
C GLY A 9 6.20 -14.22 16.19
N TYR A 10 4.90 -14.44 16.30
CA TYR A 10 4.14 -15.42 15.55
C TYR A 10 2.99 -14.76 14.78
N GLY A 11 2.80 -15.11 13.52
CA GLY A 11 1.79 -14.50 12.66
C GLY A 11 1.97 -12.98 12.53
N GLU A 12 0.98 -12.18 12.91
CA GLU A 12 1.11 -10.71 12.96
C GLU A 12 2.22 -10.25 13.93
N GLY A 13 2.42 -10.98 15.03
CA GLY A 13 3.57 -10.75 15.90
C GLY A 13 4.90 -11.00 15.20
N GLY A 14 4.95 -11.94 14.23
CA GLY A 14 6.11 -12.19 13.38
C GLY A 14 6.42 -11.01 12.47
N LEU A 15 5.40 -10.43 11.83
CA LEU A 15 5.53 -9.18 11.08
C LEU A 15 6.12 -8.06 11.95
N LEU A 16 5.53 -7.83 13.12
CA LEU A 16 6.00 -6.80 14.05
C LEU A 16 7.43 -7.06 14.53
N ALA A 17 7.80 -8.31 14.81
CA ALA A 17 9.15 -8.69 15.20
C ALA A 17 10.17 -8.41 14.09
N LEU A 18 9.84 -8.74 12.82
CA LEU A 18 10.68 -8.46 11.65
C LEU A 18 10.97 -6.96 11.52
N TYR A 19 9.91 -6.14 11.51
CA TYR A 19 10.07 -4.70 11.33
C TYR A 19 10.75 -4.02 12.52
N THR A 20 10.37 -4.38 13.74
CA THR A 20 10.97 -3.81 14.95
C THR A 20 12.45 -4.19 15.07
N GLY A 21 12.80 -5.44 14.81
CA GLY A 21 14.18 -5.90 14.85
C GLY A 21 15.06 -5.26 13.78
N ALA A 22 14.50 -4.94 12.61
CA ALA A 22 15.20 -4.20 11.56
C ALA A 22 15.48 -2.74 11.98
N LEU A 23 14.53 -2.10 12.68
CA LEU A 23 14.61 -0.69 13.06
C LEU A 23 15.37 -0.44 14.36
N ASP A 24 15.29 -1.35 15.33
CA ASP A 24 15.90 -1.17 16.65
C ASP A 24 17.20 -1.96 16.78
N ALA A 25 18.33 -1.25 16.68
CA ALA A 25 19.68 -1.83 16.77
C ALA A 25 20.02 -2.42 18.15
N ARG A 26 19.22 -2.17 19.18
CA ARG A 26 19.39 -2.77 20.52
C ARG A 26 18.99 -4.23 20.59
N VAL A 27 18.17 -4.68 19.64
CA VAL A 27 17.74 -6.08 19.53
C VAL A 27 18.91 -6.95 19.11
N ASN A 28 19.28 -7.94 19.92
CA ASN A 28 20.41 -8.82 19.66
C ASN A 28 20.08 -10.00 18.74
N ALA A 29 18.83 -10.48 18.75
CA ALA A 29 18.35 -11.55 17.87
C ALA A 29 16.85 -11.43 17.64
N THR A 30 16.38 -11.90 16.49
CA THR A 30 14.95 -11.90 16.15
C THR A 30 14.51 -13.28 15.64
N LEU A 31 13.35 -13.74 16.11
CA LEU A 31 12.66 -14.93 15.62
C LEU A 31 11.31 -14.52 15.05
N VAL A 32 11.10 -14.83 13.79
CA VAL A 32 9.88 -14.57 13.02
C VAL A 32 9.25 -15.90 12.64
N SER A 33 8.11 -16.22 13.23
CA SER A 33 7.40 -17.48 13.01
C SER A 33 6.05 -17.25 12.33
N GLY A 34 5.70 -18.10 11.37
CA GLY A 34 4.45 -18.04 10.64
C GLY A 34 4.20 -16.73 9.88
N TYR A 35 5.25 -16.03 9.54
CA TYR A 35 5.26 -14.81 8.72
C TYR A 35 6.62 -14.67 8.05
N PHE A 36 6.70 -14.70 6.79
CA PHE A 36 7.82 -14.28 5.93
C PHE A 36 7.58 -14.75 4.51
N ARG A 37 7.48 -13.83 3.56
CA ARG A 37 7.30 -14.19 2.14
C ARG A 37 7.60 -12.99 1.25
N SER A 38 7.66 -13.22 -0.05
CA SER A 38 7.57 -12.13 -1.02
C SER A 38 6.29 -11.33 -0.81
N ARG A 39 6.41 -10.00 -0.79
CA ARG A 39 5.28 -9.08 -0.56
C ARG A 39 4.62 -8.63 -1.86
N GLN A 40 4.93 -9.26 -2.99
CA GLN A 40 4.40 -8.86 -4.31
C GLN A 40 2.88 -8.94 -4.40
N GLU A 41 2.26 -9.84 -3.63
CA GLU A 41 0.81 -10.02 -3.59
C GLU A 41 0.12 -9.34 -2.40
N ILE A 42 0.74 -8.30 -1.82
CA ILE A 42 0.20 -7.58 -0.66
C ILE A 42 -1.22 -7.03 -0.89
N TRP A 43 -1.60 -6.80 -2.14
CA TRP A 43 -2.94 -6.38 -2.52
C TRP A 43 -4.04 -7.35 -2.10
N SER A 44 -3.71 -8.64 -1.95
CA SER A 44 -4.64 -9.69 -1.51
C SER A 44 -4.79 -9.77 0.02
N GLU A 45 -3.89 -9.17 0.76
CA GLU A 45 -3.83 -9.18 2.22
C GLU A 45 -4.68 -8.06 2.85
N PRO A 46 -4.91 -8.09 4.17
CA PRO A 46 -5.56 -6.99 4.87
C PRO A 46 -4.84 -5.66 4.67
N LEU A 47 -5.61 -4.58 4.45
CA LEU A 47 -5.07 -3.24 4.21
C LEU A 47 -4.13 -2.76 5.34
N SER A 48 -4.33 -3.25 6.57
CA SER A 48 -3.45 -2.95 7.71
C SER A 48 -2.00 -3.42 7.53
N ARG A 49 -1.74 -4.36 6.62
CA ARG A 49 -0.39 -4.83 6.27
C ARG A 49 0.26 -4.01 5.16
N ASN A 50 -0.48 -3.11 4.53
CA ASN A 50 0.01 -2.32 3.42
C ASN A 50 0.57 -0.99 3.92
N LEU A 51 1.87 -0.80 3.81
CA LEU A 51 2.54 0.46 4.05
C LEU A 51 2.78 1.16 2.71
N PHE A 52 2.22 2.36 2.58
CA PHE A 52 2.36 3.16 1.36
C PHE A 52 3.83 3.34 0.95
N GLY A 53 4.12 3.02 -0.29
CA GLY A 53 5.45 3.17 -0.88
C GLY A 53 6.49 2.14 -0.45
N LEU A 54 6.18 1.23 0.49
CA LEU A 54 7.16 0.26 0.99
C LEU A 54 7.75 -0.59 -0.14
N LEU A 55 6.91 -1.24 -0.93
CA LEU A 55 7.35 -2.17 -1.98
C LEU A 55 8.07 -1.52 -3.16
N ARG A 56 8.08 -0.20 -3.24
CA ARG A 56 8.92 0.50 -4.20
C ARG A 56 10.40 0.30 -3.92
N GLU A 57 10.77 0.18 -2.64
CA GLU A 57 12.15 0.13 -2.17
C GLU A 57 12.45 -1.14 -1.37
N LEU A 58 11.50 -1.65 -0.58
CA LEU A 58 11.72 -2.66 0.44
C LEU A 58 10.64 -3.76 0.37
N GLY A 59 11.06 -5.01 0.21
CA GLY A 59 10.29 -6.19 0.52
C GLY A 59 10.79 -6.87 1.80
N ASP A 60 10.24 -8.04 2.15
CA ASP A 60 10.64 -8.73 3.37
C ASP A 60 12.13 -9.15 3.37
N ALA A 61 12.71 -9.46 2.21
CA ALA A 61 14.14 -9.77 2.13
C ALA A 61 15.04 -8.56 2.41
N GLU A 62 14.68 -7.35 1.95
CA GLU A 62 15.41 -6.12 2.25
C GLU A 62 15.28 -5.78 3.73
N ILE A 63 14.08 -5.89 4.30
CA ILE A 63 13.85 -5.66 5.73
C ILE A 63 14.64 -6.67 6.56
N ALA A 64 14.64 -7.95 6.14
CA ALA A 64 15.47 -8.98 6.77
C ALA A 64 16.97 -8.67 6.70
N ALA A 65 17.44 -8.11 5.60
CA ALA A 65 18.84 -7.71 5.44
C ALA A 65 19.26 -6.60 6.43
N LEU A 66 18.34 -5.73 6.83
CA LEU A 66 18.59 -4.68 7.83
C LEU A 66 18.87 -5.23 9.25
N HIS A 67 18.61 -6.51 9.50
CA HIS A 67 19.02 -7.16 10.75
C HIS A 67 20.51 -7.38 10.86
N ALA A 68 21.22 -7.52 9.75
CA ALA A 68 22.64 -7.84 9.76
C ALA A 68 23.48 -6.77 10.51
N PRO A 69 24.51 -7.19 11.29
CA PRO A 69 25.04 -8.54 11.45
C PRO A 69 24.34 -9.38 12.53
N ARG A 70 23.20 -8.95 13.05
CA ARG A 70 22.45 -9.63 14.10
C ARG A 70 21.70 -10.85 13.54
N PRO A 71 21.57 -11.96 14.30
CA PRO A 71 20.91 -13.15 13.82
C PRO A 71 19.39 -12.94 13.65
N LEU A 72 18.86 -13.47 12.53
CA LEU A 72 17.45 -13.54 12.22
C LEU A 72 17.08 -15.00 11.96
N ILE A 73 16.09 -15.52 12.68
CA ILE A 73 15.56 -16.85 12.48
C ILE A 73 14.17 -16.73 11.87
N ILE A 74 13.98 -17.34 10.71
CA ILE A 74 12.69 -17.49 10.05
C ILE A 74 12.19 -18.89 10.34
N ASP A 75 11.06 -19.00 11.01
CA ASP A 75 10.40 -20.24 11.36
C ASP A 75 9.18 -20.44 10.49
N HIS A 76 9.27 -21.37 9.53
CA HIS A 76 8.19 -21.67 8.61
C HIS A 76 7.17 -22.56 9.30
N THR A 77 6.13 -21.94 9.87
CA THR A 77 5.01 -22.58 10.54
C THR A 77 3.68 -22.13 9.94
N ARG A 78 2.59 -22.78 10.32
CA ARG A 78 1.25 -22.41 9.84
C ARG A 78 0.89 -21.02 10.36
N GLN A 79 0.59 -20.12 9.44
CA GLN A 79 0.11 -18.77 9.78
C GLN A 79 -1.37 -18.83 10.22
N PRO A 80 -1.79 -18.01 11.20
CA PRO A 80 -3.21 -17.83 11.49
C PRO A 80 -3.95 -17.34 10.25
N ALA A 81 -4.86 -18.16 9.73
CA ALA A 81 -5.55 -17.88 8.48
C ALA A 81 -6.67 -16.85 8.67
N VAL A 82 -6.85 -15.99 7.68
CA VAL A 82 -7.99 -15.08 7.55
C VAL A 82 -8.59 -15.30 6.17
N SER A 83 -9.88 -15.58 6.11
CA SER A 83 -10.57 -15.95 4.85
C SER A 83 -10.95 -14.76 3.97
N GLY A 84 -10.64 -13.54 4.39
CA GLY A 84 -10.98 -12.33 3.66
C GLY A 84 -11.89 -11.39 4.45
N PRO A 85 -12.48 -10.38 3.79
CA PRO A 85 -13.30 -9.38 4.47
C PRO A 85 -14.57 -10.03 5.05
N PRO A 86 -15.10 -9.48 6.14
CA PRO A 86 -16.38 -9.95 6.68
C PRO A 86 -17.48 -9.87 5.60
N PRO A 87 -18.44 -10.80 5.61
CA PRO A 87 -19.56 -10.76 4.66
C PRO A 87 -20.38 -9.48 4.86
N ALA A 88 -21.07 -9.07 3.78
CA ALA A 88 -22.01 -7.96 3.83
C ALA A 88 -23.05 -8.21 4.93
N ARG A 89 -23.42 -7.16 5.65
CA ARG A 89 -24.47 -7.17 6.68
C ARG A 89 -25.55 -6.19 6.28
N ASP A 90 -26.74 -6.33 6.84
CA ASP A 90 -27.83 -5.38 6.65
C ASP A 90 -27.36 -3.94 6.91
N GLY A 91 -27.58 -3.06 5.94
CA GLY A 91 -27.14 -1.67 5.98
C GLY A 91 -25.66 -1.43 5.73
N ARG A 92 -24.85 -2.47 5.43
CA ARG A 92 -23.43 -2.34 5.02
C ARG A 92 -23.15 -3.18 3.79
N ARG A 93 -22.66 -2.55 2.73
CA ARG A 93 -22.12 -3.27 1.57
C ARG A 93 -20.83 -3.98 1.96
N ALA A 94 -20.57 -5.14 1.35
CA ALA A 94 -19.24 -5.74 1.40
C ALA A 94 -18.26 -4.76 0.74
N VAL A 95 -17.24 -4.35 1.46
CA VAL A 95 -16.24 -3.39 0.99
C VAL A 95 -14.86 -3.92 1.34
N GLY A 96 -13.93 -3.67 0.46
CA GLY A 96 -12.53 -3.88 0.71
C GLY A 96 -11.89 -4.92 -0.19
N ALA A 97 -10.58 -4.89 -0.15
CA ALA A 97 -9.68 -5.83 -0.79
C ALA A 97 -9.98 -7.27 -0.32
N PRO A 98 -9.47 -8.28 -1.00
CA PRO A 98 -9.61 -9.69 -0.60
C PRO A 98 -9.31 -9.93 0.88
N GLY A 99 -8.31 -9.25 1.44
CA GLY A 99 -8.02 -9.25 2.87
C GLY A 99 -7.74 -10.62 3.45
N ALA A 100 -7.24 -11.54 2.63
CA ALA A 100 -6.96 -12.91 3.03
C ALA A 100 -5.53 -13.04 3.59
N ILE A 101 -5.38 -13.91 4.59
CA ILE A 101 -4.08 -14.32 5.11
C ILE A 101 -3.97 -15.84 4.98
N THR A 102 -2.96 -16.29 4.26
CA THR A 102 -2.68 -17.70 4.05
C THR A 102 -1.25 -18.02 4.47
N THR A 103 -0.99 -19.27 4.85
CA THR A 103 0.37 -19.74 5.07
C THR A 103 1.12 -19.73 3.74
N PRO A 104 2.27 -19.05 3.63
CA PRO A 104 3.07 -19.10 2.41
C PRO A 104 3.61 -20.50 2.16
N ASP A 105 3.78 -20.85 0.90
CA ASP A 105 4.44 -22.10 0.54
C ASP A 105 5.91 -22.08 0.96
N ARG A 106 6.43 -23.24 1.34
CA ARG A 106 7.84 -23.38 1.74
C ARG A 106 8.80 -22.86 0.68
N SER A 107 8.53 -23.13 -0.58
CA SER A 107 9.34 -22.66 -1.71
C SER A 107 9.41 -21.14 -1.82
N GLU A 108 8.31 -20.43 -1.52
CA GLU A 108 8.26 -18.98 -1.48
C GLU A 108 9.13 -18.42 -0.36
N VAL A 109 9.01 -18.98 0.86
CA VAL A 109 9.83 -18.58 2.00
C VAL A 109 11.31 -18.82 1.72
N GLU A 110 11.67 -19.98 1.17
CA GLU A 110 13.04 -20.30 0.79
C GLU A 110 13.59 -19.35 -0.28
N ALA A 111 12.75 -18.99 -1.27
CA ALA A 111 13.14 -18.03 -2.30
C ALA A 111 13.46 -16.65 -1.71
N GLU A 112 12.64 -16.18 -0.77
CA GLU A 112 12.80 -14.88 -0.12
C GLU A 112 14.02 -14.87 0.82
N VAL A 113 14.27 -15.96 1.57
CA VAL A 113 15.50 -16.12 2.37
C VAL A 113 16.73 -16.13 1.47
N ARG A 114 16.69 -16.84 0.32
CA ARG A 114 17.78 -16.81 -0.67
C ARG A 114 18.01 -15.40 -1.23
N ARG A 115 16.95 -14.63 -1.43
CA ARG A 115 17.02 -13.24 -1.89
C ARG A 115 17.73 -12.35 -0.87
N CYS A 116 17.38 -12.45 0.42
CA CYS A 116 18.06 -11.76 1.51
C CYS A 116 19.54 -12.13 1.57
N ARG A 117 19.88 -13.41 1.53
CA ARG A 117 21.28 -13.88 1.55
C ARG A 117 22.09 -13.29 0.38
N ARG A 118 21.52 -13.26 -0.82
CA ARG A 118 22.19 -12.64 -1.99
C ARG A 118 22.46 -11.15 -1.81
N LEU A 119 21.52 -10.41 -1.21
CA LEU A 119 21.71 -8.99 -0.91
C LEU A 119 22.90 -8.78 0.02
N LEU A 120 22.95 -9.52 1.14
CA LEU A 120 24.03 -9.43 2.12
C LEU A 120 25.40 -9.84 1.53
N THR A 121 25.44 -10.94 0.79
CA THR A 121 26.68 -11.42 0.13
C THR A 121 27.21 -10.38 -0.86
N ARG A 122 26.34 -9.75 -1.66
CA ARG A 122 26.75 -8.67 -2.58
C ARG A 122 27.29 -7.44 -1.85
N ALA A 123 26.80 -7.18 -0.64
CA ALA A 123 27.28 -6.10 0.21
C ALA A 123 28.54 -6.48 1.01
N GLY A 124 29.09 -7.69 0.86
CA GLY A 124 30.24 -8.17 1.61
C GLY A 124 29.92 -8.47 3.08
N VAL A 125 28.65 -8.68 3.42
CA VAL A 125 28.17 -8.98 4.78
C VAL A 125 27.82 -10.46 4.88
N GLU A 126 28.29 -11.13 5.92
CA GLU A 126 27.94 -12.53 6.17
C GLU A 126 26.47 -12.66 6.56
N PRO A 127 25.70 -13.48 5.81
CA PRO A 127 24.27 -13.66 6.08
C PRO A 127 24.03 -14.46 7.37
N ARG A 128 23.50 -13.84 8.41
CA ARG A 128 23.06 -14.49 9.64
C ARG A 128 21.53 -14.69 9.66
N ILE A 129 20.98 -15.09 8.54
CA ILE A 129 19.58 -15.50 8.41
C ILE A 129 19.47 -17.01 8.29
N GLU A 130 18.73 -17.64 9.20
CA GLU A 130 18.48 -19.07 9.27
C GLU A 130 17.01 -19.37 8.99
N LEU A 131 16.72 -20.36 8.15
CA LEU A 131 15.38 -20.88 7.94
C LEU A 131 15.22 -22.20 8.68
N VAL A 132 14.23 -22.25 9.55
CA VAL A 132 13.75 -23.47 10.22
C VAL A 132 12.42 -23.83 9.58
N ALA A 133 12.32 -25.05 9.07
CA ALA A 133 11.08 -25.56 8.48
C ALA A 133 10.87 -27.00 8.98
N ALA A 134 9.73 -27.22 9.59
CA ALA A 134 9.28 -28.54 10.03
C ALA A 134 8.16 -29.06 9.13
N ASP A 135 8.03 -30.37 9.07
CA ASP A 135 6.91 -31.06 8.42
C ASP A 135 6.37 -32.14 9.36
N PRO A 136 5.06 -32.13 9.73
CA PRO A 136 4.02 -31.18 9.29
C PRO A 136 4.17 -29.78 9.93
N LEU A 137 3.58 -28.76 9.27
CA LEU A 137 3.60 -27.39 9.77
C LEU A 137 2.83 -27.27 11.09
N ALA A 138 3.50 -26.88 12.15
CA ALA A 138 2.88 -26.53 13.42
C ALA A 138 2.09 -25.20 13.32
N ALA A 139 1.06 -25.05 14.14
CA ALA A 139 0.30 -23.80 14.30
C ALA A 139 0.82 -22.99 15.50
N GLU A 140 2.09 -23.08 15.77
CA GLU A 140 2.79 -22.43 16.88
C GLU A 140 4.27 -22.24 16.53
N ILE A 141 4.99 -21.50 17.34
CA ILE A 141 6.44 -21.35 17.19
C ILE A 141 7.11 -22.71 17.40
N SER A 142 7.94 -23.14 16.46
CA SER A 142 8.58 -24.43 16.57
C SER A 142 9.62 -24.47 17.67
N ARG A 143 9.72 -25.61 18.35
CA ARG A 143 10.73 -25.83 19.38
C ARG A 143 12.16 -25.65 18.82
N THR A 144 12.39 -26.16 17.62
CA THR A 144 13.68 -26.02 16.95
C THR A 144 14.07 -24.57 16.75
N ALA A 145 13.14 -23.70 16.32
CA ALA A 145 13.43 -22.27 16.15
C ALA A 145 13.77 -21.59 17.48
N LEU A 146 13.07 -21.94 18.57
CA LEU A 146 13.39 -21.45 19.90
C LEU A 146 14.78 -21.92 20.37
N GLU A 147 15.11 -23.17 20.17
CA GLU A 147 16.44 -23.72 20.51
C GLU A 147 17.55 -23.00 19.72
N ARG A 148 17.33 -22.73 18.42
CA ARG A 148 18.26 -21.91 17.61
C ARG A 148 18.42 -20.52 18.15
N LEU A 149 17.34 -19.87 18.58
CA LEU A 149 17.39 -18.52 19.18
C LEU A 149 18.27 -18.51 20.45
N PHE A 150 18.08 -19.49 21.35
CA PHE A 150 18.90 -19.60 22.57
C PHE A 150 20.37 -19.79 22.24
N VAL A 151 20.70 -20.61 21.24
CA VAL A 151 22.09 -20.78 20.76
C VAL A 151 22.68 -19.46 20.27
N GLN A 152 21.90 -18.69 19.45
CA GLN A 152 22.36 -17.39 18.95
C GLN A 152 22.59 -16.36 20.07
N LEU A 153 21.82 -16.45 21.14
CA LEU A 153 21.98 -15.60 22.33
C LEU A 153 23.03 -16.10 23.32
N GLN A 154 23.65 -17.26 23.07
CA GLN A 154 24.57 -17.94 23.99
C GLN A 154 23.92 -18.24 25.36
N LEU A 155 22.62 -18.55 25.34
CA LEU A 155 21.83 -18.89 26.52
C LEU A 155 21.49 -20.37 26.52
N ALA A 156 21.46 -20.98 27.72
CA ALA A 156 20.88 -22.31 27.85
C ALA A 156 19.34 -22.26 27.73
N PRO A 157 18.75 -23.18 26.98
CA PRO A 157 17.29 -23.26 26.97
C PRO A 157 16.77 -23.60 28.35
N PRO A 158 15.55 -23.08 28.73
CA PRO A 158 15.02 -23.33 30.06
C PRO A 158 14.77 -24.83 30.27
N ALA A 159 15.27 -25.36 31.36
CA ALA A 159 15.22 -26.78 31.72
C ALA A 159 13.75 -27.29 31.96
N ARG A 160 12.83 -26.39 32.21
CA ARG A 160 11.44 -26.73 32.54
C ARG A 160 10.47 -25.81 31.82
N ARG A 161 9.41 -26.37 31.20
CA ARG A 161 8.25 -25.56 30.77
C ARG A 161 7.66 -24.85 32.00
N PRO A 162 7.34 -23.57 31.91
CA PRO A 162 6.52 -22.95 32.95
C PRO A 162 5.23 -23.76 33.08
N THR A 163 4.84 -24.09 34.31
CA THR A 163 3.51 -24.64 34.56
C THR A 163 2.49 -23.63 34.03
N GLU A 164 1.46 -24.11 33.34
CA GLU A 164 0.32 -23.30 32.94
C GLU A 164 -0.13 -22.49 34.17
N ARG A 165 0.12 -21.20 34.16
CA ARG A 165 -0.52 -20.29 35.08
C ARG A 165 -1.86 -19.91 34.45
N ASP A 166 -2.94 -20.08 35.19
CA ASP A 166 -4.22 -19.47 34.84
C ASP A 166 -4.01 -17.96 34.73
N VAL A 167 -3.72 -17.51 33.50
CA VAL A 167 -3.64 -16.08 33.18
C VAL A 167 -5.09 -15.62 33.08
N GLN A 168 -5.65 -15.09 34.16
CA GLN A 168 -6.93 -14.39 34.10
C GLN A 168 -6.75 -13.16 33.19
N VAL A 169 -7.22 -13.27 31.98
CA VAL A 169 -7.28 -12.13 31.06
C VAL A 169 -8.45 -11.25 31.48
N ALA A 170 -8.14 -10.17 32.23
CA ALA A 170 -9.15 -9.21 32.63
C ALA A 170 -9.85 -8.57 31.43
N ALA A 171 -11.17 -8.69 31.36
CA ALA A 171 -12.08 -8.00 30.45
C ALA A 171 -11.67 -8.01 28.96
N PRO A 172 -11.59 -9.19 28.31
CA PRO A 172 -11.14 -9.28 26.90
C PRO A 172 -11.99 -8.45 25.94
N ALA A 173 -13.29 -8.28 26.21
CA ALA A 173 -14.19 -7.46 25.38
C ALA A 173 -13.89 -5.95 25.42
N GLN A 174 -13.25 -5.46 26.47
CA GLN A 174 -12.88 -4.03 26.58
C GLN A 174 -11.57 -3.71 25.88
N ARG A 175 -10.70 -4.70 25.65
CA ARG A 175 -9.39 -4.51 25.02
C ARG A 175 -9.48 -3.87 23.63
N PRO A 176 -10.29 -4.36 22.67
CA PRO A 176 -10.42 -3.71 21.37
C PRO A 176 -10.93 -2.27 21.45
N ARG A 177 -11.90 -2.00 22.33
CA ARG A 177 -12.42 -0.65 22.53
C ARG A 177 -11.35 0.32 23.06
N ARG A 178 -10.55 -0.14 24.02
CA ARG A 178 -9.43 0.65 24.55
C ARG A 178 -8.39 0.91 23.47
N GLN A 179 -8.00 -0.09 22.68
CA GLN A 179 -7.05 0.09 21.58
C GLN A 179 -7.53 1.12 20.57
N VAL A 180 -8.81 1.07 20.18
CA VAL A 180 -9.39 2.09 19.27
C VAL A 180 -9.34 3.47 19.90
N ALA A 181 -9.72 3.61 21.19
CA ALA A 181 -9.68 4.89 21.89
C ALA A 181 -8.26 5.47 21.97
N GLU A 182 -7.27 4.62 22.28
CA GLU A 182 -5.85 5.01 22.31
C GLU A 182 -5.33 5.45 20.92
N LEU A 183 -5.74 4.76 19.83
CA LEU A 183 -5.41 5.15 18.47
C LEU A 183 -6.06 6.49 18.09
N VAL A 184 -7.31 6.70 18.46
CA VAL A 184 -8.00 7.99 18.24
C VAL A 184 -7.27 9.12 18.97
N GLU A 185 -6.93 8.92 20.24
CA GLU A 185 -6.20 9.92 21.03
C GLU A 185 -4.82 10.21 20.43
N PHE A 186 -4.10 9.19 19.99
CA PHE A 186 -2.81 9.34 19.31
C PHE A 186 -2.95 10.21 18.06
N ASN A 187 -3.91 9.90 17.19
CA ASN A 187 -4.17 10.69 15.97
C ASN A 187 -4.57 12.13 16.30
N GLN A 188 -5.40 12.36 17.32
CA GLN A 188 -5.77 13.69 17.75
C GLN A 188 -4.56 14.48 18.27
N ARG A 189 -3.62 13.83 18.95
CA ARG A 189 -2.35 14.45 19.33
C ARG A 189 -1.50 14.84 18.12
N LEU A 190 -1.36 13.95 17.13
CA LEU A 190 -0.64 14.25 15.88
C LEU A 190 -1.26 15.46 15.17
N LEU A 191 -2.59 15.53 15.08
CA LEU A 191 -3.29 16.66 14.47
C LEU A 191 -2.97 18.00 15.18
N ARG A 192 -2.88 18.00 16.51
CA ARG A 192 -2.51 19.21 17.28
C ARG A 192 -1.09 19.70 16.97
N PHE A 193 -0.16 18.80 16.66
CA PHE A 193 1.21 19.16 16.29
C PHE A 193 1.37 19.48 14.80
N SER A 194 0.39 19.15 13.96
CA SER A 194 0.51 19.31 12.51
C SER A 194 0.72 20.74 12.03
N PRO A 195 0.14 21.81 12.66
CA PRO A 195 0.42 23.19 12.25
C PRO A 195 1.91 23.54 12.40
N ARG A 196 2.54 23.14 13.50
CA ARG A 196 3.97 23.35 13.73
C ARG A 196 4.80 22.62 12.67
N ARG A 197 4.49 21.35 12.40
CA ARG A 197 5.18 20.57 11.37
C ARG A 197 5.05 21.19 9.98
N ARG A 198 3.87 21.68 9.63
CA ARG A 198 3.68 22.42 8.37
C ARG A 198 4.50 23.69 8.32
N SER A 199 4.54 24.46 9.40
CA SER A 199 5.36 25.66 9.47
C SER A 199 6.85 25.37 9.32
N GLU A 200 7.35 24.30 9.96
CA GLU A 200 8.72 23.82 9.80
C GLU A 200 9.01 23.37 8.35
N PHE A 201 8.08 22.66 7.72
CA PHE A 201 8.23 22.21 6.34
C PHE A 201 8.29 23.36 5.33
N TRP A 202 7.56 24.47 5.59
CA TRP A 202 7.48 25.63 4.72
C TRP A 202 8.44 26.77 5.10
N GLN A 203 9.26 26.62 6.13
CA GLN A 203 10.09 27.71 6.68
C GLN A 203 11.12 28.28 5.69
N ASP A 204 11.55 27.48 4.72
CA ASP A 204 12.50 27.85 3.66
C ASP A 204 11.84 28.65 2.52
N ILE A 205 10.50 28.66 2.48
CA ILE A 205 9.75 29.40 1.47
C ILE A 205 9.24 30.70 2.07
N ARG A 206 9.99 31.77 1.85
CA ARG A 206 9.59 33.10 2.27
C ARG A 206 8.84 33.84 1.16
N PRO A 207 7.79 34.61 1.46
CA PRO A 207 7.02 35.38 0.47
C PRO A 207 7.82 36.65 0.05
N GLN A 208 8.96 36.46 -0.59
CA GLN A 208 9.79 37.54 -1.13
C GLN A 208 10.14 37.18 -2.58
N GLY A 209 9.96 38.14 -3.47
CA GLY A 209 10.28 38.03 -4.87
C GLY A 209 9.04 37.99 -5.78
N ASP A 210 9.30 37.79 -7.06
CA ASP A 210 8.28 37.64 -8.10
C ASP A 210 7.69 36.22 -8.20
N ALA A 211 6.72 36.04 -9.08
CA ALA A 211 6.06 34.76 -9.32
C ALA A 211 7.03 33.66 -9.79
N ALA A 212 8.03 34.00 -10.58
CA ALA A 212 9.01 33.05 -11.09
C ALA A 212 9.92 32.49 -9.99
N GLN A 213 10.35 33.36 -9.09
CA GLN A 213 11.12 32.96 -7.90
C GLN A 213 10.30 32.11 -6.95
N TRP A 214 9.01 32.41 -6.78
CA TRP A 214 8.09 31.58 -6.01
C TRP A 214 7.95 30.20 -6.62
N GLU A 215 7.74 30.13 -7.93
CA GLU A 215 7.61 28.86 -8.65
C GLU A 215 8.85 27.99 -8.48
N GLN A 216 10.05 28.55 -8.65
CA GLN A 216 11.32 27.84 -8.46
C GLN A 216 11.50 27.30 -7.04
N ARG A 217 11.17 28.11 -6.02
CA ARG A 217 11.28 27.68 -4.60
C ARG A 217 10.30 26.57 -4.26
N CYS A 218 9.11 26.57 -4.87
CA CYS A 218 8.11 25.54 -4.66
C CYS A 218 8.44 24.19 -5.32
N GLU A 219 9.43 24.15 -6.22
CA GLU A 219 9.73 22.92 -6.98
C GLU A 219 10.08 21.73 -6.07
N SER A 220 10.88 21.94 -5.03
CA SER A 220 11.20 20.88 -4.05
C SER A 220 9.95 20.36 -3.31
N LYS A 221 8.98 21.24 -3.04
CA LYS A 221 7.73 20.90 -2.36
C LYS A 221 6.78 20.15 -3.29
N ARG A 222 6.72 20.52 -4.59
CA ARG A 222 5.99 19.79 -5.63
C ARG A 222 6.58 18.40 -5.82
N ALA A 223 7.92 18.30 -5.91
CA ALA A 223 8.61 17.02 -6.03
C ALA A 223 8.33 16.11 -4.82
N PHE A 224 8.36 16.65 -3.61
CA PHE A 224 8.00 15.91 -2.40
C PHE A 224 6.54 15.44 -2.44
N LEU A 225 5.59 16.35 -2.74
CA LEU A 225 4.18 15.99 -2.87
C LEU A 225 3.99 14.86 -3.88
N TRP A 226 4.62 14.97 -5.05
CA TRP A 226 4.48 14.01 -6.14
C TRP A 226 5.09 12.65 -5.82
N ARG A 227 6.32 12.63 -5.28
CA ARG A 227 7.06 11.39 -5.02
C ARG A 227 6.65 10.67 -3.74
N GLU A 228 6.52 11.45 -2.66
CA GLU A 228 6.37 10.87 -1.32
C GLU A 228 4.92 10.77 -0.86
N ILE A 229 4.04 11.66 -1.33
CA ILE A 229 2.64 11.69 -0.89
C ILE A 229 1.72 11.05 -1.92
N VAL A 230 1.79 11.49 -3.19
CA VAL A 230 0.96 10.94 -4.27
C VAL A 230 1.48 9.58 -4.73
N GLY A 231 2.80 9.39 -4.74
CA GLY A 231 3.43 8.17 -5.25
C GLY A 231 3.61 8.23 -6.77
N GLN A 232 4.68 8.87 -7.21
CA GLN A 232 4.96 9.02 -8.62
C GLN A 232 5.23 7.68 -9.30
N PHE A 233 4.41 7.34 -10.29
CA PHE A 233 4.72 6.23 -11.20
C PHE A 233 5.83 6.60 -12.18
N PRO A 234 6.59 5.61 -12.69
CA PRO A 234 7.49 5.82 -13.82
C PRO A 234 6.76 6.44 -15.01
N ARG A 235 7.46 7.22 -15.81
CA ARG A 235 6.85 7.73 -17.05
C ARG A 235 6.66 6.59 -18.04
N PRO A 236 5.52 6.58 -18.78
CA PRO A 236 5.35 5.64 -19.88
C PRO A 236 6.51 5.78 -20.87
N THR A 237 7.07 4.65 -21.31
CA THR A 237 8.23 4.63 -22.22
C THR A 237 7.84 4.34 -23.66
N GLY A 238 6.62 3.86 -23.89
CA GLY A 238 6.08 3.53 -25.20
C GLY A 238 5.11 4.57 -25.76
N PRO A 239 4.70 4.44 -27.02
CA PRO A 239 3.67 5.27 -27.62
C PRO A 239 2.30 4.97 -26.98
N ALA A 240 1.44 5.98 -26.92
CA ALA A 240 0.11 5.84 -26.31
C ALA A 240 -0.85 4.93 -27.13
N ASN A 241 -0.53 4.61 -28.38
CA ASN A 241 -1.32 3.73 -29.27
C ASN A 241 -2.83 4.01 -29.16
N ALA A 242 -3.22 5.26 -29.35
CA ALA A 242 -4.60 5.69 -29.16
C ALA A 242 -5.56 4.90 -30.05
N ARG A 243 -6.55 4.28 -29.43
CA ARG A 243 -7.65 3.58 -30.08
C ARG A 243 -8.96 4.24 -29.69
N SER A 244 -9.85 4.40 -30.65
CA SER A 244 -11.14 5.03 -30.40
C SER A 244 -12.28 4.32 -31.11
N ARG A 245 -13.46 4.39 -30.49
CA ARG A 245 -14.72 3.87 -31.04
C ARG A 245 -15.82 4.90 -30.79
N LEU A 246 -16.63 5.20 -31.80
CA LEU A 246 -17.81 6.03 -31.63
C LEU A 246 -18.82 5.31 -30.71
N VAL A 247 -19.25 5.98 -29.64
CA VAL A 247 -20.24 5.47 -28.68
C VAL A 247 -21.60 6.06 -28.92
N THR A 248 -21.67 7.39 -29.03
CA THR A 248 -22.91 8.12 -29.26
C THR A 248 -22.61 9.48 -29.88
N GLU A 249 -23.61 10.11 -30.45
CA GLU A 249 -23.51 11.46 -31.00
C GLU A 249 -24.81 12.24 -30.78
N THR A 250 -24.68 13.54 -30.79
CA THR A 250 -25.79 14.52 -30.76
C THR A 250 -25.64 15.45 -31.95
N ASP A 251 -26.53 16.43 -32.08
CA ASP A 251 -26.40 17.48 -33.11
C ASP A 251 -25.14 18.37 -32.88
N LYS A 252 -24.61 18.40 -31.67
CA LYS A 252 -23.51 19.31 -31.29
C LYS A 252 -22.14 18.64 -31.16
N TRP A 253 -22.07 17.37 -30.74
CA TRP A 253 -20.82 16.67 -30.51
C TRP A 253 -20.90 15.16 -30.80
N ARG A 254 -19.74 14.53 -30.95
CA ARG A 254 -19.54 13.07 -31.01
C ARG A 254 -18.78 12.60 -29.78
N CYS A 255 -19.25 11.52 -29.18
CA CYS A 255 -18.56 10.87 -28.06
C CYS A 255 -17.84 9.61 -28.53
N TYR A 256 -16.55 9.57 -28.28
CA TYR A 256 -15.70 8.43 -28.56
C TYR A 256 -15.23 7.78 -27.24
N GLU A 257 -15.35 6.47 -27.15
CA GLU A 257 -14.57 5.70 -26.19
C GLU A 257 -13.13 5.69 -26.63
N VAL A 258 -12.19 6.01 -25.74
CA VAL A 258 -10.76 6.09 -26.05
C VAL A 258 -9.99 5.24 -25.07
N THR A 259 -9.01 4.48 -25.58
CA THR A 259 -8.00 3.78 -24.82
C THR A 259 -6.62 4.23 -25.22
N LEU A 260 -5.73 4.41 -24.22
CA LEU A 260 -4.34 4.84 -24.39
C LEU A 260 -3.44 3.90 -23.62
N ASP A 261 -2.43 3.32 -24.25
CA ASP A 261 -1.45 2.50 -23.55
C ASP A 261 -0.64 3.36 -22.57
N VAL A 262 -0.51 2.89 -21.33
CA VAL A 262 0.29 3.53 -20.28
C VAL A 262 1.50 2.67 -19.96
N PHE A 263 1.28 1.44 -19.52
CA PHE A 263 2.32 0.42 -19.31
C PHE A 263 1.88 -0.86 -20.03
N ALA A 264 2.14 -0.90 -21.33
CA ALA A 264 1.73 -2.02 -22.18
C ALA A 264 2.44 -3.32 -21.77
N PRO A 265 1.75 -4.49 -21.84
CA PRO A 265 0.34 -4.63 -22.27
C PRO A 265 -0.69 -4.45 -21.14
N ASP A 266 -0.28 -4.29 -19.87
CA ASP A 266 -1.11 -4.55 -18.71
C ASP A 266 -1.92 -3.34 -18.23
N VAL A 267 -1.43 -2.11 -18.49
CA VAL A 267 -2.08 -0.89 -18.00
C VAL A 267 -2.37 0.07 -19.13
N PHE A 268 -3.64 0.45 -19.23
CA PHE A 268 -4.11 1.46 -20.18
C PHE A 268 -5.02 2.48 -19.50
N ALA A 269 -5.03 3.70 -20.01
CA ALA A 269 -6.03 4.71 -19.66
C ALA A 269 -7.25 4.53 -20.55
N TRP A 270 -8.44 4.68 -19.98
CA TRP A 270 -9.72 4.57 -20.66
C TRP A 270 -10.61 5.75 -20.28
N GLY A 271 -11.42 6.20 -21.23
CA GLY A 271 -12.37 7.28 -20.98
C GLY A 271 -13.21 7.63 -22.19
N TYR A 272 -14.07 8.65 -22.01
CA TYR A 272 -14.90 9.21 -23.07
C TYR A 272 -14.35 10.56 -23.52
N LEU A 273 -14.15 10.70 -24.84
CA LEU A 273 -13.73 11.94 -25.50
C LEU A 273 -14.92 12.50 -26.29
N LEU A 274 -15.38 13.69 -25.93
CA LEU A 274 -16.41 14.39 -26.66
C LEU A 274 -15.76 15.46 -27.54
N VAL A 275 -16.06 15.40 -28.84
CA VAL A 275 -15.54 16.32 -29.84
C VAL A 275 -16.70 17.10 -30.48
N PRO A 276 -16.70 18.44 -30.43
CA PRO A 276 -17.73 19.26 -31.08
C PRO A 276 -17.78 18.97 -32.59
N ARG A 277 -19.01 18.89 -33.15
CA ARG A 277 -19.20 18.55 -34.58
C ARG A 277 -18.77 19.66 -35.52
N ASP A 278 -18.78 20.88 -35.05
CA ASP A 278 -18.39 22.07 -35.82
C ASP A 278 -16.85 22.29 -35.84
N MET A 279 -16.09 21.44 -35.11
CA MET A 279 -14.64 21.52 -35.07
C MET A 279 -14.02 21.00 -36.37
N ALA A 280 -13.25 21.85 -37.03
CA ALA A 280 -12.48 21.46 -38.22
C ALA A 280 -11.31 20.52 -37.86
N ALA A 281 -10.88 19.68 -38.81
CA ALA A 281 -9.82 18.69 -38.57
C ALA A 281 -8.47 19.29 -38.13
N THR A 282 -8.19 20.53 -38.53
CA THR A 282 -6.95 21.26 -38.19
C THR A 282 -7.12 22.24 -37.04
N GLU A 283 -8.35 22.39 -36.54
CA GLU A 283 -8.65 23.31 -35.45
C GLU A 283 -8.16 22.74 -34.12
N ARG A 284 -7.74 23.63 -33.22
CA ARG A 284 -7.38 23.31 -31.86
C ARG A 284 -8.32 24.04 -30.91
N ARG A 285 -8.96 23.31 -30.01
CA ARG A 285 -9.79 23.85 -28.96
C ARG A 285 -9.26 23.45 -27.59
N PRO A 286 -9.54 24.22 -26.53
CA PRO A 286 -9.22 23.81 -25.16
C PRO A 286 -9.84 22.45 -24.85
N VAL A 287 -9.06 21.60 -24.19
CA VAL A 287 -9.52 20.31 -23.67
C VAL A 287 -9.81 20.45 -22.17
N VAL A 288 -11.02 20.09 -21.77
CA VAL A 288 -11.41 20.04 -20.36
C VAL A 288 -11.46 18.61 -19.89
N VAL A 289 -10.62 18.26 -18.90
CA VAL A 289 -10.66 16.95 -18.25
C VAL A 289 -11.78 16.94 -17.22
N CYS A 290 -12.76 16.07 -17.44
CA CYS A 290 -13.99 15.96 -16.66
C CYS A 290 -13.91 14.71 -15.77
N GLN A 291 -13.53 14.88 -14.51
CA GLN A 291 -13.30 13.76 -13.60
C GLN A 291 -14.56 13.44 -12.80
N HIS A 292 -14.99 12.18 -12.81
CA HIS A 292 -16.08 11.68 -11.96
C HIS A 292 -15.59 11.35 -10.54
N GLY A 293 -16.52 11.18 -9.60
CA GLY A 293 -16.24 10.72 -8.24
C GLY A 293 -15.92 9.22 -8.18
N LEU A 294 -15.65 8.71 -6.97
CA LEU A 294 -15.15 7.36 -6.74
C LEU A 294 -15.99 6.25 -7.38
N GLU A 295 -17.31 6.34 -7.33
CA GLU A 295 -18.23 5.31 -7.88
C GLU A 295 -18.79 5.67 -9.27
N GLY A 296 -18.25 6.71 -9.92
CA GLY A 296 -18.72 7.15 -11.22
C GLY A 296 -18.09 6.38 -12.36
N LEU A 297 -18.67 6.56 -13.54
CA LEU A 297 -18.16 6.10 -14.83
C LEU A 297 -18.10 7.28 -15.80
N PRO A 298 -17.26 7.24 -16.83
CA PRO A 298 -17.28 8.27 -17.89
C PRO A 298 -18.67 8.53 -18.46
N ALA A 299 -19.49 7.47 -18.61
CA ALA A 299 -20.87 7.56 -19.09
C ALA A 299 -21.79 8.39 -18.18
N THR A 300 -21.54 8.41 -16.86
CA THR A 300 -22.38 9.19 -15.92
C THR A 300 -22.24 10.69 -16.11
N LEU A 301 -21.10 11.14 -16.66
CA LEU A 301 -20.82 12.56 -16.92
C LEU A 301 -21.49 13.12 -18.19
N ILE A 302 -22.04 12.24 -19.01
CA ILE A 302 -22.73 12.61 -20.27
C ILE A 302 -24.20 12.27 -20.24
N ASN A 303 -24.70 11.65 -19.18
CA ASN A 303 -26.11 11.27 -19.06
C ASN A 303 -26.99 12.50 -18.85
N THR A 304 -27.76 12.87 -19.84
CA THR A 304 -28.66 14.03 -19.85
C THR A 304 -30.06 13.75 -19.30
N ASP A 305 -30.36 12.51 -18.93
CA ASP A 305 -31.64 12.17 -18.30
C ASP A 305 -31.75 12.81 -16.90
N ARG A 306 -32.57 13.86 -16.84
CA ARG A 306 -32.79 14.64 -15.60
C ARG A 306 -33.41 13.86 -14.45
N GLN A 307 -34.01 12.71 -14.73
CA GLN A 307 -34.60 11.85 -13.69
C GLN A 307 -33.59 10.81 -13.17
N SER A 308 -32.45 10.68 -13.84
CA SER A 308 -31.41 9.74 -13.45
C SER A 308 -30.64 10.22 -12.21
N ARG A 309 -30.13 9.26 -11.42
CA ARG A 309 -29.18 9.52 -10.33
C ARG A 309 -27.89 10.18 -10.84
N ASP A 310 -27.45 9.79 -12.03
CA ASP A 310 -26.25 10.33 -12.66
C ASP A 310 -26.37 11.84 -12.89
N PHE A 311 -27.50 12.27 -13.46
CA PHE A 311 -27.76 13.69 -13.67
C PHE A 311 -27.88 14.46 -12.36
N ALA A 312 -28.56 13.89 -11.35
CA ALA A 312 -28.66 14.51 -10.03
C ALA A 312 -27.28 14.70 -9.37
N THR A 313 -26.32 13.80 -9.66
CA THR A 313 -24.96 13.84 -9.08
C THR A 313 -24.02 14.73 -9.89
N TYR A 314 -24.03 14.62 -11.21
CA TYR A 314 -23.00 15.22 -12.08
C TYR A 314 -23.57 16.26 -13.07
N ASN A 315 -24.90 16.38 -13.19
CA ASN A 315 -25.54 17.35 -14.07
C ASN A 315 -25.02 17.30 -15.52
N ALA A 316 -24.62 16.12 -16.01
CA ALA A 316 -24.04 15.90 -17.35
C ALA A 316 -22.97 16.94 -17.74
N PHE A 317 -22.12 17.39 -16.80
CA PHE A 317 -21.27 18.56 -17.03
C PHE A 317 -20.26 18.38 -18.18
N ALA A 318 -19.82 17.16 -18.49
CA ALA A 318 -18.96 16.92 -19.64
C ALA A 318 -19.70 17.15 -20.98
N ALA A 319 -20.97 16.72 -21.06
CA ALA A 319 -21.81 17.00 -22.22
C ALA A 319 -22.14 18.50 -22.36
N GLN A 320 -22.46 19.17 -21.24
CA GLN A 320 -22.74 20.61 -21.27
C GLN A 320 -21.52 21.43 -21.72
N LEU A 321 -20.32 21.09 -21.29
CA LEU A 321 -19.11 21.75 -21.77
C LEU A 321 -18.85 21.48 -23.25
N ALA A 322 -19.14 20.27 -23.74
CA ALA A 322 -19.06 19.96 -25.16
C ALA A 322 -20.12 20.74 -25.96
N ASP A 323 -21.33 20.95 -25.41
CA ASP A 323 -22.37 21.83 -25.99
C ASP A 323 -21.94 23.28 -26.16
N LEU A 324 -21.01 23.74 -25.28
CA LEU A 324 -20.40 25.07 -25.34
C LEU A 324 -19.19 25.14 -26.29
N GLY A 325 -18.85 24.04 -26.97
CA GLY A 325 -17.79 24.00 -27.95
C GLY A 325 -16.40 23.58 -27.43
N PHE A 326 -16.30 23.14 -26.17
CA PHE A 326 -15.06 22.57 -25.64
C PHE A 326 -14.89 21.12 -26.07
N VAL A 327 -13.64 20.68 -26.26
CA VAL A 327 -13.34 19.26 -26.28
C VAL A 327 -13.30 18.79 -24.83
N THR A 328 -14.04 17.74 -24.48
CA THR A 328 -14.06 17.22 -23.11
C THR A 328 -13.54 15.78 -23.08
N PHE A 329 -12.75 15.46 -22.05
CA PHE A 329 -12.27 14.10 -21.82
C PHE A 329 -12.65 13.66 -20.41
N ALA A 330 -13.43 12.61 -20.33
CA ALA A 330 -13.88 12.00 -19.07
C ALA A 330 -13.12 10.69 -18.86
N PRO A 331 -11.95 10.70 -18.18
CA PRO A 331 -11.19 9.49 -17.88
C PRO A 331 -11.89 8.66 -16.81
N HIS A 332 -11.62 7.35 -16.81
CA HIS A 332 -12.01 6.44 -15.74
C HIS A 332 -10.96 6.42 -14.65
N ASN A 333 -11.41 6.35 -13.39
CA ASN A 333 -10.52 6.18 -12.24
C ASN A 333 -10.17 4.71 -12.02
N PHE A 334 -8.98 4.45 -11.47
CA PHE A 334 -8.70 3.18 -10.83
C PHE A 334 -9.50 3.06 -9.53
N TYR A 335 -10.15 1.91 -9.31
CA TYR A 335 -10.57 1.47 -7.99
C TYR A 335 -11.00 0.00 -7.97
#